data_350450daf0d7526505d61c238da68974
#
_entry.id   350450daf0d7526505d61c238da68974
#
_cell.length_a   1.000
_cell.length_b   1.000
_cell.length_c   1.000
_cell.angle_alpha   90.00
_cell.angle_beta   90.00
_cell.angle_gamma   90.00
#
_symmetry.space_group_name_H-M   'P 1'
#
loop_
_entity.id
_entity.type
_entity.pdbx_description
1 polymer ?
#
loop_
_entity_poly.entity_id
_entity_poly.type
_entity_poly.pdbx_seq_one_letter_code
_entity_poly.pdbx_strand_id
1 'polypeptide(L)'
;PGHIAPAEIEKAETFLAQKATELRPDQLEKAADRLAVTINPDGRFSDTDRALRRGFAWCGRQRPDGMSIGKLIATPELRAMLEAWCAKFAAPGMCNPEDHTPTVTTEPIQDVIDRDSRSHAQRQHDALAALVRGQLGDPKLGQHKGLPVTVIVSATLDQLQAGAGVAVTGGGSLLPIRDLIRMASHAYHYLCVFESHSERPLYLGRTKRIATGDQRLVLHALDRGCTSPGCDVPGYFAEVHHIDEWADGGNTDIDKLTFVCTTEHPLIKPGGWRTRKQKDGRTEWIPPPHLPLRGGTNDFHHPERILPDTDDQESTG
;
A
#
# COMPACT_ATOMS: atom_id res chain seq x y z
N PRO A 1 8.86 -38.86 6.87
CA PRO A 1 10.08 -38.69 6.09
C PRO A 1 10.55 -40.06 5.67
N GLY A 2 10.45 -40.34 4.36
CA GLY A 2 10.90 -41.59 3.78
C GLY A 2 12.39 -41.79 4.09
N HIS A 3 12.72 -43.02 4.47
CA HIS A 3 14.11 -43.39 4.71
C HIS A 3 14.80 -43.46 3.36
N ILE A 4 15.68 -42.50 3.06
CA ILE A 4 16.47 -42.52 1.83
C ILE A 4 17.41 -43.73 1.89
N ALA A 5 17.40 -44.58 0.86
CA ALA A 5 18.28 -45.72 0.80
C ALA A 5 19.76 -45.28 0.71
N PRO A 6 20.67 -45.82 1.53
CA PRO A 6 22.09 -45.43 1.48
C PRO A 6 22.72 -45.57 0.08
N ALA A 7 22.31 -46.55 -0.69
CA ALA A 7 22.77 -46.74 -2.06
C ALA A 7 22.37 -45.64 -3.03
N GLU A 8 21.28 -44.92 -2.78
CA GLU A 8 20.88 -43.75 -3.59
C GLU A 8 21.72 -42.53 -3.27
N ILE A 9 22.05 -42.32 -2.00
CA ILE A 9 22.98 -41.27 -1.55
C ILE A 9 24.37 -41.50 -2.17
N GLU A 10 24.90 -42.69 -2.08
CA GLU A 10 26.19 -43.06 -2.64
C GLU A 10 26.28 -42.81 -4.18
N LYS A 11 25.20 -43.17 -4.90
CA LYS A 11 25.12 -42.89 -6.33
C LYS A 11 25.12 -41.39 -6.64
N ALA A 12 24.36 -40.61 -5.85
CA ALA A 12 24.31 -39.15 -6.02
C ALA A 12 25.65 -38.47 -5.72
N GLU A 13 26.32 -38.90 -4.63
CA GLU A 13 27.65 -38.40 -4.28
C GLU A 13 28.71 -38.73 -5.37
N THR A 14 28.68 -39.98 -5.87
CA THR A 14 29.55 -40.39 -6.95
C THR A 14 29.36 -39.58 -8.23
N PHE A 15 28.09 -39.35 -8.60
CA PHE A 15 27.75 -38.50 -9.75
C PHE A 15 28.23 -37.07 -9.56
N LEU A 16 27.95 -36.46 -8.39
CA LEU A 16 28.37 -35.09 -8.10
C LEU A 16 29.89 -34.93 -8.08
N ALA A 17 30.63 -35.92 -7.51
CA ALA A 17 32.08 -35.93 -7.51
C ALA A 17 32.65 -35.98 -8.94
N GLN A 18 32.06 -36.78 -9.83
CA GLN A 18 32.48 -36.81 -11.25
C GLN A 18 32.17 -35.48 -11.94
N LYS A 19 31.00 -34.87 -11.69
CA LYS A 19 30.61 -33.61 -12.31
C LYS A 19 31.29 -32.38 -11.74
N ALA A 20 31.90 -32.47 -10.57
CA ALA A 20 32.64 -31.38 -9.96
C ALA A 20 33.86 -30.93 -10.80
N THR A 21 34.39 -31.80 -11.68
CA THR A 21 35.45 -31.46 -12.60
C THR A 21 34.96 -30.78 -13.91
N GLU A 22 33.69 -30.87 -14.21
CA GLU A 22 33.07 -30.39 -15.46
C GLU A 22 32.19 -29.13 -15.26
N LEU A 23 31.58 -29.02 -14.10
CA LEU A 23 30.60 -27.98 -13.79
C LEU A 23 31.23 -26.87 -12.94
N ARG A 24 30.76 -25.63 -13.16
CA ARG A 24 31.08 -24.53 -12.26
C ARG A 24 30.38 -24.76 -10.90
N PRO A 25 30.92 -24.16 -9.81
CA PRO A 25 30.36 -24.33 -8.46
C PRO A 25 28.84 -24.07 -8.36
N ASP A 26 28.35 -23.00 -9.02
CA ASP A 26 26.91 -22.66 -9.05
C ASP A 26 26.05 -23.67 -9.80
N GLN A 27 26.61 -24.32 -10.82
CA GLN A 27 25.95 -25.40 -11.56
C GLN A 27 25.94 -26.71 -10.80
N LEU A 28 27.05 -27.00 -10.09
CA LEU A 28 27.14 -28.18 -9.24
C LEU A 28 26.17 -28.11 -8.06
N GLU A 29 26.04 -26.95 -7.42
CA GLU A 29 25.05 -26.71 -6.35
C GLU A 29 23.62 -26.98 -6.85
N LYS A 30 23.24 -26.43 -8.00
CA LYS A 30 21.93 -26.68 -8.62
C LYS A 30 21.72 -28.15 -8.96
N ALA A 31 22.76 -28.87 -9.39
CA ALA A 31 22.68 -30.30 -9.66
C ALA A 31 22.47 -31.11 -8.35
N ALA A 32 23.18 -30.74 -7.29
CA ALA A 32 23.02 -31.34 -5.97
C ALA A 32 21.60 -31.12 -5.41
N ASP A 33 21.07 -29.91 -5.50
CA ASP A 33 19.71 -29.59 -5.08
C ASP A 33 18.66 -30.42 -5.83
N ARG A 34 18.81 -30.57 -7.16
CA ARG A 34 17.92 -31.40 -7.96
C ARG A 34 17.98 -32.89 -7.58
N LEU A 35 19.17 -33.42 -7.36
CA LEU A 35 19.34 -34.79 -6.89
C LEU A 35 18.72 -34.99 -5.50
N ALA A 36 18.95 -34.07 -4.57
CA ALA A 36 18.35 -34.12 -3.25
C ALA A 36 16.82 -34.19 -3.30
N VAL A 37 16.18 -33.40 -4.17
CA VAL A 37 14.72 -33.44 -4.40
C VAL A 37 14.28 -34.76 -5.06
N THR A 38 15.10 -35.29 -5.97
CA THR A 38 14.78 -36.57 -6.65
C THR A 38 14.85 -37.74 -5.69
N ILE A 39 15.83 -37.77 -4.78
CA ILE A 39 16.01 -38.84 -3.78
C ILE A 39 14.97 -38.70 -2.67
N ASN A 40 14.56 -37.51 -2.32
CA ASN A 40 13.59 -37.22 -1.27
C ASN A 40 12.51 -36.27 -1.77
N PRO A 41 11.57 -36.70 -2.61
CA PRO A 41 10.56 -35.83 -3.23
C PRO A 41 9.63 -35.15 -2.22
N ASP A 42 9.37 -35.79 -1.09
CA ASP A 42 8.56 -35.22 0.00
C ASP A 42 9.32 -34.16 0.81
N GLY A 43 10.66 -34.12 0.70
CA GLY A 43 11.53 -33.14 1.33
C GLY A 43 11.48 -33.14 2.86
N ARG A 44 12.11 -32.14 3.47
CA ARG A 44 12.11 -31.93 4.94
C ARG A 44 10.99 -31.02 5.42
N PHE A 45 10.23 -30.41 4.50
CA PHE A 45 9.27 -29.37 4.84
C PHE A 45 7.84 -29.84 4.55
N SER A 46 7.00 -29.82 5.58
CA SER A 46 5.58 -30.04 5.45
C SER A 46 4.88 -28.84 4.83
N ASP A 47 3.68 -29.03 4.27
CA ASP A 47 2.83 -27.95 3.80
C ASP A 47 2.48 -26.97 4.92
N THR A 48 2.35 -27.47 6.14
CA THR A 48 2.12 -26.64 7.34
C THR A 48 3.27 -25.68 7.58
N ASP A 49 4.54 -26.15 7.50
CA ASP A 49 5.71 -25.28 7.70
C ASP A 49 5.83 -24.22 6.59
N ARG A 50 5.50 -24.59 5.35
CA ARG A 50 5.44 -23.63 4.23
C ARG A 50 4.34 -22.59 4.46
N ALA A 51 3.16 -23.02 4.90
CA ALA A 51 2.03 -22.13 5.20
C ALA A 51 2.34 -21.14 6.32
N LEU A 52 3.07 -21.55 7.34
CA LEU A 52 3.47 -20.69 8.46
C LEU A 52 4.54 -19.65 8.07
N ARG A 53 5.43 -19.99 7.13
CA ARG A 53 6.56 -19.12 6.76
C ARG A 53 6.29 -18.18 5.59
N ARG A 54 5.25 -18.45 4.75
CA ARG A 54 4.89 -17.59 3.64
C ARG A 54 4.51 -16.19 4.14
N GLY A 55 4.88 -15.16 3.41
CA GLY A 55 4.51 -13.81 3.80
C GLY A 55 5.07 -12.74 2.88
N PHE A 56 4.48 -11.56 2.98
CA PHE A 56 4.98 -10.33 2.40
C PHE A 56 4.93 -9.23 3.44
N ALA A 57 5.99 -8.46 3.56
CA ALA A 57 6.05 -7.31 4.45
C ALA A 57 6.99 -6.23 3.90
N TRP A 58 6.66 -4.99 4.19
CA TRP A 58 7.58 -3.87 4.01
C TRP A 58 8.64 -3.89 5.11
N CYS A 59 9.90 -3.72 4.74
CA CYS A 59 11.04 -3.72 5.65
C CYS A 59 11.36 -2.30 6.09
N GLY A 60 10.91 -1.92 7.29
CA GLY A 60 11.12 -0.59 7.83
C GLY A 60 10.18 0.47 7.23
N ARG A 61 10.57 1.74 7.41
CA ARG A 61 9.82 2.90 6.91
C ARG A 61 10.17 3.17 5.45
N GLN A 62 9.29 3.87 4.74
CA GLN A 62 9.61 4.45 3.44
C GLN A 62 10.84 5.35 3.56
N ARG A 63 11.75 5.24 2.62
CA ARG A 63 12.99 6.01 2.61
C ARG A 63 12.73 7.47 2.20
N PRO A 64 13.65 8.41 2.52
CA PRO A 64 13.52 9.81 2.12
C PRO A 64 13.44 10.03 0.60
N ASP A 65 13.97 9.10 -0.20
CA ASP A 65 13.88 9.09 -1.66
C ASP A 65 12.53 8.55 -2.20
N GLY A 66 11.59 8.22 -1.31
CA GLY A 66 10.29 7.65 -1.64
C GLY A 66 10.32 6.13 -1.87
N MET A 67 11.47 5.49 -1.87
CA MET A 67 11.61 4.05 -2.10
C MET A 67 11.25 3.24 -0.85
N SER A 68 10.77 2.03 -1.07
CA SER A 68 10.47 1.06 0.00
C SER A 68 11.11 -0.28 -0.30
N ILE A 69 11.53 -0.99 0.74
CA ILE A 69 12.03 -2.36 0.62
C ILE A 69 10.93 -3.30 1.07
N GLY A 70 10.56 -4.27 0.22
CA GLY A 70 9.65 -5.35 0.56
C GLY A 70 10.37 -6.70 0.60
N LYS A 71 9.99 -7.56 1.55
CA LYS A 71 10.45 -8.95 1.64
C LYS A 71 9.29 -9.86 1.33
N LEU A 72 9.45 -10.71 0.32
CA LEU A 72 8.51 -11.75 -0.07
C LEU A 72 9.10 -13.12 0.25
N ILE A 73 8.37 -13.94 1.01
CA ILE A 73 8.63 -15.37 1.18
C ILE A 73 7.53 -16.08 0.40
N ALA A 74 7.85 -16.44 -0.83
CA ALA A 74 6.93 -17.04 -1.78
C ALA A 74 6.82 -18.56 -1.56
N THR A 75 5.60 -19.10 -1.69
CA THR A 75 5.40 -20.53 -1.88
C THR A 75 5.92 -20.96 -3.25
N PRO A 76 6.21 -22.25 -3.48
CA PRO A 76 6.60 -22.75 -4.81
C PRO A 76 5.59 -22.40 -5.90
N GLU A 77 4.29 -22.44 -5.58
CA GLU A 77 3.20 -22.06 -6.49
C GLU A 77 3.28 -20.58 -6.88
N LEU A 78 3.35 -19.67 -5.89
CA LEU A 78 3.46 -18.24 -6.16
C LEU A 78 4.73 -17.91 -6.95
N ARG A 79 5.85 -18.58 -6.63
CA ARG A 79 7.10 -18.42 -7.36
C ARG A 79 6.94 -18.82 -8.82
N ALA A 80 6.32 -19.98 -9.11
CA ALA A 80 6.08 -20.44 -10.48
C ALA A 80 5.19 -19.47 -11.26
N MET A 81 4.13 -18.94 -10.64
CA MET A 81 3.27 -17.91 -11.25
C MET A 81 4.05 -16.63 -11.58
N LEU A 82 4.88 -16.15 -10.66
CA LEU A 82 5.69 -14.96 -10.88
C LEU A 82 6.77 -15.18 -11.97
N GLU A 83 7.39 -16.36 -12.01
CA GLU A 83 8.35 -16.72 -13.06
C GLU A 83 7.68 -16.75 -14.44
N ALA A 84 6.50 -17.34 -14.56
CA ALA A 84 5.74 -17.35 -15.81
C ALA A 84 5.31 -15.93 -16.23
N TRP A 85 4.86 -15.11 -15.28
CA TRP A 85 4.54 -13.71 -15.53
C TRP A 85 5.77 -12.93 -16.00
N CYS A 86 6.88 -13.03 -15.29
CA CYS A 86 8.12 -12.32 -15.62
C CYS A 86 8.72 -12.79 -16.94
N ALA A 87 8.57 -14.06 -17.32
CA ALA A 87 9.06 -14.58 -18.59
C ALA A 87 8.51 -13.81 -19.79
N LYS A 88 7.25 -13.37 -19.74
CA LYS A 88 6.62 -12.55 -20.77
C LYS A 88 6.83 -11.06 -20.50
N PHE A 89 6.40 -10.57 -19.36
CA PHE A 89 6.23 -9.14 -19.08
C PHE A 89 7.51 -8.43 -18.62
N ALA A 90 8.55 -9.18 -18.21
CA ALA A 90 9.89 -8.65 -17.93
C ALA A 90 10.86 -8.87 -19.12
N ALA A 91 10.38 -9.24 -20.29
CA ALA A 91 11.17 -9.27 -21.50
C ALA A 91 11.58 -7.84 -21.90
N PRO A 92 12.72 -7.67 -22.64
CA PRO A 92 13.11 -6.36 -23.14
C PRO A 92 12.00 -5.70 -23.95
N GLY A 93 11.76 -4.41 -23.74
CA GLY A 93 10.72 -3.62 -24.40
C GLY A 93 9.31 -3.79 -23.84
N MET A 94 9.10 -4.69 -22.87
CA MET A 94 7.80 -4.87 -22.23
C MET A 94 7.64 -3.99 -21.00
N CYS A 95 6.42 -3.51 -20.77
CA CYS A 95 6.00 -2.80 -19.55
C CYS A 95 6.90 -1.62 -19.14
N ASN A 96 7.57 -0.96 -20.08
CA ASN A 96 8.45 0.16 -19.78
C ASN A 96 7.63 1.42 -19.42
N PRO A 97 7.69 1.91 -18.16
CA PRO A 97 6.92 3.09 -17.75
C PRO A 97 7.41 4.40 -18.38
N GLU A 98 8.61 4.42 -18.97
CA GLU A 98 9.17 5.59 -19.65
C GLU A 98 8.67 5.72 -21.12
N ASP A 99 8.12 4.65 -21.69
CA ASP A 99 7.52 4.71 -23.00
C ASP A 99 6.20 5.50 -22.97
N HIS A 100 5.97 6.33 -23.96
CA HIS A 100 4.72 7.09 -24.08
C HIS A 100 3.48 6.18 -24.06
N THR A 101 3.61 5.00 -24.67
CA THR A 101 2.60 3.94 -24.64
C THR A 101 3.29 2.61 -24.33
N PRO A 102 3.33 2.21 -23.04
CA PRO A 102 3.96 0.96 -22.63
C PRO A 102 3.35 -0.26 -23.35
N THR A 103 4.19 -1.11 -23.90
CA THR A 103 3.76 -2.37 -24.51
C THR A 103 3.43 -3.39 -23.42
N VAL A 104 2.17 -3.83 -23.35
CA VAL A 104 1.72 -4.79 -22.31
C VAL A 104 1.13 -6.05 -22.95
N THR A 105 0.28 -5.93 -23.95
CA THR A 105 -0.48 -7.05 -24.51
C THR A 105 0.12 -7.65 -25.77
N THR A 106 0.77 -6.81 -26.58
CA THR A 106 1.39 -7.19 -27.86
C THR A 106 2.88 -7.50 -27.66
N GLU A 107 3.54 -8.00 -28.70
CA GLU A 107 4.99 -8.09 -28.73
C GLU A 107 5.60 -6.73 -29.05
N PRO A 108 6.70 -6.34 -28.36
CA PRO A 108 7.39 -5.11 -28.66
C PRO A 108 8.12 -5.21 -30.02
N ILE A 109 8.15 -4.11 -30.76
CA ILE A 109 8.95 -4.03 -31.99
C ILE A 109 10.45 -3.98 -31.66
N GLN A 110 11.30 -4.41 -32.61
CA GLN A 110 12.75 -4.56 -32.39
C GLN A 110 13.39 -3.26 -31.89
N ASP A 111 13.01 -2.11 -32.38
CA ASP A 111 13.53 -0.81 -31.99
C ASP A 111 13.26 -0.47 -30.51
N VAL A 112 12.11 -0.90 -29.95
CA VAL A 112 11.78 -0.76 -28.53
C VAL A 112 12.62 -1.72 -27.67
N ILE A 113 12.85 -2.92 -28.17
CA ILE A 113 13.72 -3.91 -27.51
C ILE A 113 15.15 -3.38 -27.42
N ASP A 114 15.68 -2.87 -28.52
CA ASP A 114 17.08 -2.40 -28.60
C ASP A 114 17.35 -1.15 -27.76
N ARG A 115 16.32 -0.32 -27.53
CA ARG A 115 16.41 0.87 -26.68
C ARG A 115 16.22 0.59 -25.20
N ASP A 116 15.78 -0.59 -24.82
CA ASP A 116 15.52 -0.93 -23.40
C ASP A 116 16.80 -1.14 -22.63
N SER A 117 17.27 -0.09 -21.97
CA SER A 117 18.50 -0.11 -21.15
C SER A 117 18.27 -0.63 -19.73
N ARG A 118 17.05 -0.99 -19.34
CA ARG A 118 16.74 -1.45 -17.97
C ARG A 118 17.41 -2.78 -17.67
N SER A 119 17.90 -2.92 -16.44
CA SER A 119 18.35 -4.21 -15.91
C SER A 119 17.20 -5.21 -15.83
N HIS A 120 17.53 -6.50 -15.74
CA HIS A 120 16.51 -7.54 -15.56
C HIS A 120 15.65 -7.30 -14.29
N ALA A 121 16.27 -6.87 -13.18
CA ALA A 121 15.55 -6.56 -11.94
C ALA A 121 14.58 -5.40 -12.09
N GLN A 122 14.95 -4.35 -12.83
CA GLN A 122 14.05 -3.23 -13.14
C GLN A 122 12.87 -3.68 -13.99
N ARG A 123 13.11 -4.50 -15.02
CA ARG A 123 12.02 -5.06 -15.84
C ARG A 123 11.07 -5.94 -15.01
N GLN A 124 11.58 -6.75 -14.08
CA GLN A 124 10.74 -7.54 -13.17
C GLN A 124 9.88 -6.65 -12.26
N HIS A 125 10.45 -5.56 -11.74
CA HIS A 125 9.69 -4.56 -10.97
C HIS A 125 8.56 -3.96 -11.81
N ASP A 126 8.84 -3.52 -13.03
CA ASP A 126 7.85 -2.88 -13.90
C ASP A 126 6.76 -3.86 -14.35
N ALA A 127 7.14 -5.12 -14.60
CA ALA A 127 6.19 -6.20 -14.88
C ALA A 127 5.25 -6.45 -13.68
N LEU A 128 5.76 -6.43 -12.46
CA LEU A 128 4.94 -6.56 -11.24
C LEU A 128 4.02 -5.34 -11.06
N ALA A 129 4.51 -4.13 -11.32
CA ALA A 129 3.70 -2.92 -11.28
C ALA A 129 2.56 -2.96 -12.32
N ALA A 130 2.83 -3.48 -13.53
CA ALA A 130 1.82 -3.67 -14.56
C ALA A 130 0.75 -4.69 -14.15
N LEU A 131 1.14 -5.79 -13.49
CA LEU A 131 0.20 -6.79 -12.94
C LEU A 131 -0.74 -6.15 -11.92
N VAL A 132 -0.20 -5.46 -10.93
CA VAL A 132 -1.00 -4.82 -9.87
C VAL A 132 -1.91 -3.75 -10.46
N ARG A 133 -1.42 -2.92 -11.39
CA ARG A 133 -2.22 -1.90 -12.07
C ARG A 133 -3.37 -2.52 -12.86
N GLY A 134 -3.13 -3.61 -13.58
CA GLY A 134 -4.16 -4.33 -14.32
C GLY A 134 -5.25 -4.87 -13.40
N GLN A 135 -4.87 -5.44 -12.26
CA GLN A 135 -5.85 -5.93 -11.27
C GLN A 135 -6.65 -4.80 -10.62
N LEU A 136 -6.01 -3.69 -10.24
CA LEU A 136 -6.70 -2.53 -9.67
C LEU A 136 -7.67 -1.87 -10.66
N GLY A 137 -7.48 -2.06 -11.97
CA GLY A 137 -8.38 -1.61 -13.03
C GLY A 137 -9.57 -2.55 -13.28
N ASP A 138 -9.64 -3.74 -12.67
CA ASP A 138 -10.76 -4.66 -12.87
C ASP A 138 -11.97 -4.24 -12.01
N PRO A 139 -13.11 -3.88 -12.63
CA PRO A 139 -14.32 -3.51 -11.91
C PRO A 139 -14.90 -4.64 -11.04
N LYS A 140 -14.47 -5.89 -11.26
CA LYS A 140 -14.89 -7.07 -10.49
C LYS A 140 -14.07 -7.29 -9.22
N LEU A 141 -13.05 -6.47 -8.96
CA LEU A 141 -12.17 -6.63 -7.80
C LEU A 141 -12.89 -6.47 -6.46
N GLY A 142 -14.13 -5.96 -6.48
CA GLY A 142 -14.94 -5.78 -5.29
C GLY A 142 -14.65 -4.48 -4.55
N GLN A 143 -14.98 -4.48 -3.25
CA GLN A 143 -14.89 -3.29 -2.42
C GLN A 143 -14.16 -3.58 -1.11
N HIS A 144 -13.43 -2.59 -0.61
CA HIS A 144 -12.88 -2.55 0.73
C HIS A 144 -13.51 -1.40 1.52
N LYS A 145 -14.21 -1.73 2.62
CA LYS A 145 -14.89 -0.73 3.48
C LYS A 145 -15.83 0.21 2.68
N GLY A 146 -16.54 -0.31 1.68
CA GLY A 146 -17.49 0.46 0.86
C GLY A 146 -16.88 1.31 -0.24
N LEU A 147 -15.56 1.25 -0.44
CA LEU A 147 -14.84 1.84 -1.57
C LEU A 147 -14.40 0.77 -2.55
N PRO A 148 -14.40 1.01 -3.86
CA PRO A 148 -13.65 0.17 -4.79
C PRO A 148 -12.20 0.03 -4.31
N VAL A 149 -11.58 -1.14 -4.56
CA VAL A 149 -10.17 -1.34 -4.28
C VAL A 149 -9.37 -0.45 -5.21
N THR A 150 -8.89 0.68 -4.71
CA THR A 150 -8.23 1.73 -5.50
C THR A 150 -7.15 2.43 -4.69
N VAL A 151 -6.28 3.15 -5.38
CA VAL A 151 -5.28 4.01 -4.74
C VAL A 151 -5.93 5.36 -4.41
N ILE A 152 -6.05 5.67 -3.13
CA ILE A 152 -6.50 6.97 -2.66
C ILE A 152 -5.26 7.82 -2.37
N VAL A 153 -5.24 9.05 -2.89
CA VAL A 153 -4.13 9.99 -2.70
C VAL A 153 -4.69 11.36 -2.36
N SER A 154 -4.15 11.98 -1.33
CA SER A 154 -4.47 13.34 -0.91
C SER A 154 -3.31 14.28 -1.28
N ALA A 155 -3.62 15.35 -2.03
CA ALA A 155 -2.69 16.39 -2.41
C ALA A 155 -3.41 17.74 -2.38
N THR A 156 -2.66 18.85 -2.22
CA THR A 156 -3.23 20.21 -2.35
C THR A 156 -3.32 20.62 -3.82
N LEU A 157 -4.22 21.58 -4.11
CA LEU A 157 -4.35 22.14 -5.46
C LEU A 157 -3.04 22.80 -5.90
N ASP A 158 -2.38 23.54 -5.00
CA ASP A 158 -1.12 24.23 -5.28
C ASP A 158 0.00 23.25 -5.66
N GLN A 159 0.10 22.10 -4.95
CA GLN A 159 1.04 21.04 -5.30
C GLN A 159 0.77 20.47 -6.70
N LEU A 160 -0.50 20.25 -7.05
CA LEU A 160 -0.88 19.75 -8.38
C LEU A 160 -0.58 20.78 -9.47
N GLN A 161 -0.88 22.08 -9.24
CA GLN A 161 -0.60 23.15 -10.19
C GLN A 161 0.90 23.37 -10.37
N ALA A 162 1.68 23.31 -9.28
CA ALA A 162 3.13 23.41 -9.34
C ALA A 162 3.81 22.16 -9.95
N GLY A 163 3.11 21.02 -10.01
CA GLY A 163 3.69 19.74 -10.42
C GLY A 163 4.83 19.27 -9.51
N ALA A 164 4.86 19.77 -8.26
CA ALA A 164 5.93 19.55 -7.30
C ALA A 164 5.38 19.28 -5.90
N GLY A 165 6.21 18.64 -5.05
CA GLY A 165 5.82 18.26 -3.70
C GLY A 165 5.48 16.78 -3.59
N VAL A 166 4.86 16.42 -2.46
CA VAL A 166 4.58 15.05 -2.07
C VAL A 166 3.15 14.92 -1.59
N ALA A 167 2.42 14.00 -2.17
CA ALA A 167 1.08 13.59 -1.76
C ALA A 167 1.14 12.45 -0.74
N VAL A 168 0.06 12.28 0.03
CA VAL A 168 -0.08 11.18 1.00
C VAL A 168 -1.10 10.18 0.48
N THR A 169 -0.73 8.90 0.47
CA THR A 169 -1.66 7.83 0.09
C THR A 169 -2.59 7.45 1.24
N GLY A 170 -3.72 6.81 0.94
CA GLY A 170 -4.63 6.28 1.96
C GLY A 170 -4.01 5.23 2.87
N GLY A 171 -2.87 4.65 2.48
CA GLY A 171 -2.04 3.74 3.29
C GLY A 171 -0.95 4.46 4.09
N GLY A 172 -0.88 5.81 4.05
CA GLY A 172 0.09 6.61 4.80
C GLY A 172 1.46 6.74 4.14
N SER A 173 1.69 6.15 2.96
CA SER A 173 2.95 6.33 2.23
C SER A 173 2.97 7.66 1.46
N LEU A 174 4.18 8.14 1.20
CA LEU A 174 4.41 9.37 0.45
C LEU A 174 4.55 9.07 -1.04
N LEU A 175 3.91 9.88 -1.87
CA LEU A 175 3.94 9.75 -3.33
C LEU A 175 4.33 11.09 -3.97
N PRO A 176 5.44 11.18 -4.72
CA PRO A 176 5.78 12.40 -5.44
C PRO A 176 4.65 12.84 -6.37
N ILE A 177 4.38 14.14 -6.44
CA ILE A 177 3.28 14.68 -7.29
C ILE A 177 3.45 14.28 -8.76
N ARG A 178 4.66 14.20 -9.27
CA ARG A 178 4.94 13.74 -10.64
C ARG A 178 4.45 12.30 -10.88
N ASP A 179 4.62 11.43 -9.89
CA ASP A 179 4.14 10.04 -9.96
C ASP A 179 2.61 9.98 -9.88
N LEU A 180 2.00 10.84 -9.03
CA LEU A 180 0.55 10.98 -8.96
C LEU A 180 -0.03 11.42 -10.31
N ILE A 181 0.53 12.44 -10.96
CA ILE A 181 0.09 12.92 -12.28
C ILE A 181 0.19 11.80 -13.33
N ARG A 182 1.32 11.07 -13.33
CA ARG A 182 1.50 9.92 -14.24
C ARG A 182 0.48 8.81 -13.99
N MET A 183 0.20 8.51 -12.72
CA MET A 183 -0.82 7.51 -12.37
C MET A 183 -2.23 7.96 -12.79
N ALA A 184 -2.56 9.22 -12.56
CA ALA A 184 -3.87 9.78 -12.87
C ALA A 184 -4.18 9.81 -14.38
N SER A 185 -3.16 9.94 -15.24
CA SER A 185 -3.35 9.95 -16.70
C SER A 185 -3.92 8.65 -17.26
N HIS A 186 -3.89 7.54 -16.49
CA HIS A 186 -4.34 6.21 -16.91
C HIS A 186 -5.43 5.62 -16.00
N ALA A 187 -6.05 6.42 -15.13
CA ALA A 187 -7.02 5.93 -14.14
C ALA A 187 -8.32 6.72 -14.14
N TYR A 188 -9.43 6.07 -13.76
CA TYR A 188 -10.60 6.78 -13.29
C TYR A 188 -10.26 7.43 -11.96
N HIS A 189 -10.53 8.74 -11.83
CA HIS A 189 -10.25 9.48 -10.62
C HIS A 189 -11.49 10.17 -10.09
N TYR A 190 -11.59 10.23 -8.77
CA TYR A 190 -12.57 11.05 -8.06
C TYR A 190 -11.86 12.34 -7.64
N LEU A 191 -12.41 13.49 -8.04
CA LEU A 191 -11.93 14.80 -7.62
C LEU A 191 -12.76 15.26 -6.43
N CYS A 192 -12.09 15.52 -5.30
CA CYS A 192 -12.69 16.16 -4.14
C CYS A 192 -11.98 17.50 -3.95
N VAL A 193 -12.71 18.59 -4.18
CA VAL A 193 -12.18 19.96 -4.07
C VAL A 193 -12.70 20.57 -2.78
N PHE A 194 -11.80 21.17 -2.00
CA PHE A 194 -12.13 21.91 -0.79
C PHE A 194 -11.99 23.41 -1.08
N GLU A 195 -12.82 24.20 -0.44
CA GLU A 195 -12.72 25.66 -0.51
C GLU A 195 -11.43 26.10 0.20
N SER A 196 -10.60 26.87 -0.46
CA SER A 196 -9.22 27.18 -0.09
C SER A 196 -9.04 27.92 1.25
N HIS A 197 -10.10 28.46 1.84
CA HIS A 197 -10.05 29.22 3.10
C HIS A 197 -10.86 28.63 4.24
N SER A 198 -11.66 27.59 4.01
CA SER A 198 -12.56 27.04 5.04
C SER A 198 -12.32 25.57 5.35
N GLU A 199 -11.52 24.86 4.54
CA GLU A 199 -11.36 23.39 4.59
C GLU A 199 -12.71 22.64 4.71
N ARG A 200 -13.82 23.29 4.31
CA ARG A 200 -15.15 22.72 4.39
C ARG A 200 -15.37 21.75 3.26
N PRO A 201 -15.63 20.47 3.55
CA PRO A 201 -15.94 19.51 2.51
C PRO A 201 -17.26 19.85 1.85
N LEU A 202 -17.37 19.55 0.55
CA LEU A 202 -18.67 19.60 -0.12
C LEU A 202 -19.65 18.65 0.58
N TYR A 203 -20.88 19.12 0.77
CA TYR A 203 -21.93 18.32 1.39
C TYR A 203 -22.28 17.13 0.49
N LEU A 204 -22.16 15.90 1.00
CA LEU A 204 -22.49 14.66 0.29
C LEU A 204 -23.86 14.08 0.65
N GLY A 205 -24.54 14.69 1.58
CA GLY A 205 -25.91 14.34 1.98
C GLY A 205 -25.98 13.20 3.01
N ARG A 206 -27.15 13.04 3.60
CA ARG A 206 -27.52 12.04 4.60
C ARG A 206 -28.28 10.91 3.94
N THR A 207 -27.80 9.66 4.01
CA THR A 207 -28.52 8.55 3.39
C THR A 207 -28.69 7.29 4.21
N LYS A 208 -27.77 6.91 5.09
CA LYS A 208 -27.81 5.63 5.83
C LYS A 208 -26.94 5.70 7.08
N ARG A 209 -27.10 4.71 8.00
CA ARG A 209 -26.23 4.53 9.18
C ARG A 209 -24.76 4.33 8.79
N ILE A 210 -24.51 3.57 7.73
CA ILE A 210 -23.13 3.31 7.26
C ILE A 210 -22.72 4.45 6.34
N ALA A 211 -21.57 5.06 6.60
CA ALA A 211 -20.97 6.08 5.75
C ALA A 211 -20.82 5.56 4.30
N THR A 212 -21.18 6.41 3.34
CA THR A 212 -21.00 6.10 1.92
C THR A 212 -19.54 6.07 1.50
N GLY A 213 -19.26 5.50 0.32
CA GLY A 213 -17.92 5.57 -0.28
C GLY A 213 -17.45 7.01 -0.44
N ASP A 214 -18.32 7.91 -0.88
CA ASP A 214 -18.00 9.33 -1.07
C ASP A 214 -17.65 10.02 0.25
N GLN A 215 -18.40 9.76 1.32
CA GLN A 215 -18.07 10.28 2.65
C GLN A 215 -16.73 9.76 3.15
N ARG A 216 -16.40 8.50 2.85
CA ARG A 216 -15.07 7.93 3.17
C ARG A 216 -13.96 8.60 2.38
N LEU A 217 -14.16 8.92 1.10
CA LEU A 217 -13.18 9.67 0.30
C LEU A 217 -12.91 11.04 0.90
N VAL A 218 -13.96 11.74 1.33
CA VAL A 218 -13.81 13.03 2.01
C VAL A 218 -13.05 12.89 3.33
N LEU A 219 -13.35 11.86 4.14
CA LEU A 219 -12.60 11.60 5.37
C LEU A 219 -11.12 11.26 5.11
N HIS A 220 -10.80 10.58 4.00
CA HIS A 220 -9.41 10.41 3.60
C HIS A 220 -8.69 11.72 3.31
N ALA A 221 -9.39 12.73 2.81
CA ALA A 221 -8.81 14.04 2.59
C ALA A 221 -8.75 14.88 3.87
N LEU A 222 -9.78 14.79 4.74
CA LEU A 222 -9.87 15.56 5.98
C LEU A 222 -9.00 15.01 7.11
N ASP A 223 -9.18 13.72 7.42
CA ASP A 223 -8.57 13.08 8.59
C ASP A 223 -7.28 12.35 8.23
N ARG A 224 -7.14 11.85 6.97
CA ARG A 224 -6.03 11.03 6.44
C ARG A 224 -5.76 9.74 7.22
N GLY A 225 -6.10 9.69 8.49
CA GLY A 225 -5.94 8.56 9.40
C GLY A 225 -6.75 8.69 10.68
N CYS A 226 -6.44 7.84 11.66
CA CYS A 226 -7.09 7.86 12.96
C CYS A 226 -6.90 9.20 13.66
N THR A 227 -7.99 9.79 14.16
CA THR A 227 -7.98 11.13 14.80
C THR A 227 -7.66 11.10 16.30
N SER A 228 -7.43 9.93 16.89
CA SER A 228 -6.95 9.81 18.28
C SER A 228 -5.56 10.46 18.42
N PRO A 229 -5.32 11.32 19.43
CA PRO A 229 -4.06 12.02 19.61
C PRO A 229 -2.84 11.10 19.60
N GLY A 230 -1.91 11.34 18.68
CA GLY A 230 -0.67 10.58 18.53
C GLY A 230 -0.82 9.23 17.81
N CYS A 231 -2.01 8.83 17.36
CA CYS A 231 -2.20 7.61 16.61
C CYS A 231 -1.70 7.77 15.16
N ASP A 232 -0.92 6.80 14.68
CA ASP A 232 -0.31 6.79 13.35
C ASP A 232 -1.05 5.90 12.34
N VAL A 233 -2.18 5.30 12.71
CA VAL A 233 -2.95 4.38 11.85
C VAL A 233 -3.57 5.13 10.68
N PRO A 234 -3.19 4.81 9.42
CA PRO A 234 -3.68 5.49 8.25
C PRO A 234 -5.13 5.11 7.88
N GLY A 235 -5.77 5.92 7.05
CA GLY A 235 -7.20 5.86 6.74
C GLY A 235 -7.68 4.52 6.15
N TYR A 236 -6.87 3.78 5.40
CA TYR A 236 -7.25 2.45 4.91
C TYR A 236 -7.58 1.46 6.03
N PHE A 237 -6.97 1.62 7.19
CA PHE A 237 -7.16 0.75 8.35
C PHE A 237 -8.11 1.35 9.40
N ALA A 238 -8.56 2.59 9.19
CA ALA A 238 -9.52 3.25 10.06
C ALA A 238 -10.98 2.87 9.74
N GLU A 239 -11.83 2.98 10.74
CA GLU A 239 -13.29 2.88 10.64
C GLU A 239 -13.90 4.27 10.67
N VAL A 240 -15.15 4.41 10.19
CA VAL A 240 -15.91 5.66 10.36
C VAL A 240 -16.67 5.61 11.67
N HIS A 241 -16.39 6.58 12.52
CA HIS A 241 -17.08 6.79 13.79
C HIS A 241 -18.03 7.98 13.68
N HIS A 242 -19.23 7.84 14.26
CA HIS A 242 -20.19 8.93 14.42
C HIS A 242 -19.89 9.70 15.71
N ILE A 243 -19.63 11.00 15.58
CA ILE A 243 -19.33 11.88 16.71
C ILE A 243 -20.54 11.96 17.65
N ASP A 244 -21.70 12.15 17.06
CA ASP A 244 -22.99 11.98 17.74
C ASP A 244 -23.49 10.56 17.43
N GLU A 245 -23.60 9.72 18.46
CA GLU A 245 -23.93 8.31 18.28
C GLU A 245 -25.21 8.09 17.50
N TRP A 246 -25.17 7.21 16.50
CA TRP A 246 -26.34 6.86 15.70
C TRP A 246 -27.50 6.32 16.55
N ALA A 247 -27.19 5.53 17.58
CA ALA A 247 -28.19 4.97 18.50
C ALA A 247 -28.90 6.05 19.31
N ASP A 248 -28.28 7.20 19.51
CA ASP A 248 -28.79 8.34 20.27
C ASP A 248 -29.38 9.45 19.37
N GLY A 249 -29.63 9.12 18.09
CA GLY A 249 -30.24 10.05 17.12
C GLY A 249 -29.24 10.82 16.26
N GLY A 250 -27.96 10.47 16.31
CA GLY A 250 -26.92 11.09 15.49
C GLY A 250 -27.11 10.86 13.99
N ASN A 251 -26.63 11.81 13.19
CA ASN A 251 -26.72 11.80 11.74
C ASN A 251 -25.44 11.22 11.10
N THR A 252 -25.57 10.68 9.88
CA THR A 252 -24.45 10.30 9.04
C THR A 252 -24.07 11.44 8.08
N ASP A 253 -23.90 12.65 8.63
CA ASP A 253 -23.44 13.83 7.90
C ASP A 253 -21.91 13.92 8.00
N ILE A 254 -21.22 14.40 6.96
CA ILE A 254 -19.75 14.39 6.91
C ILE A 254 -19.11 15.17 8.07
N ASP A 255 -19.74 16.24 8.54
CA ASP A 255 -19.34 17.04 9.70
C ASP A 255 -19.57 16.33 11.05
N LYS A 256 -20.25 15.19 11.03
CA LYS A 256 -20.53 14.31 12.17
C LYS A 256 -19.78 12.99 12.14
N LEU A 257 -18.87 12.85 11.19
CA LEU A 257 -18.08 11.64 10.98
C LEU A 257 -16.59 11.91 11.19
N THR A 258 -15.85 10.88 11.62
CA THR A 258 -14.41 10.92 11.75
C THR A 258 -13.79 9.53 11.61
N PHE A 259 -12.49 9.46 11.28
CA PHE A 259 -11.76 8.21 11.26
C PHE A 259 -11.23 7.84 12.65
N VAL A 260 -11.47 6.58 13.04
CA VAL A 260 -10.96 5.98 14.27
C VAL A 260 -10.49 4.55 13.96
N CYS A 261 -9.32 4.15 14.42
CA CYS A 261 -8.84 2.78 14.23
C CYS A 261 -9.51 1.80 15.20
N THR A 262 -9.44 0.51 14.89
CA THR A 262 -10.03 -0.56 15.69
C THR A 262 -9.47 -0.64 17.11
N THR A 263 -8.24 -0.20 17.32
CA THR A 263 -7.58 -0.16 18.65
C THR A 263 -8.13 0.96 19.51
N GLU A 264 -8.37 2.15 18.94
CA GLU A 264 -8.79 3.33 19.67
C GLU A 264 -10.33 3.45 19.80
N HIS A 265 -11.08 2.82 18.90
CA HIS A 265 -12.55 2.88 18.90
C HIS A 265 -13.19 2.43 20.24
N PRO A 266 -12.70 1.36 20.92
CA PRO A 266 -13.20 0.95 22.22
C PRO A 266 -13.00 1.99 23.35
N LEU A 267 -12.07 2.93 23.19
CA LEU A 267 -11.89 4.01 24.17
C LEU A 267 -13.09 4.95 24.21
N ILE A 268 -13.80 5.13 23.10
CA ILE A 268 -15.00 5.98 23.05
C ILE A 268 -16.14 5.29 23.76
N LYS A 269 -16.43 4.03 23.42
CA LYS A 269 -17.41 3.18 24.11
C LYS A 269 -16.83 1.76 24.24
N PRO A 270 -16.69 1.20 25.42
CA PRO A 270 -17.11 1.65 26.77
C PRO A 270 -16.10 2.53 27.50
N GLY A 271 -14.97 2.92 26.89
CA GLY A 271 -13.87 3.60 27.57
C GLY A 271 -14.19 5.02 28.08
N GLY A 272 -15.32 5.59 27.72
CA GLY A 272 -15.82 6.87 28.24
C GLY A 272 -15.19 8.12 27.61
N TRP A 273 -14.35 7.98 26.60
CA TRP A 273 -13.89 9.10 25.81
C TRP A 273 -15.02 9.64 24.93
N ARG A 274 -14.97 10.93 24.64
CA ARG A 274 -15.89 11.60 23.72
C ARG A 274 -15.11 12.26 22.61
N THR A 275 -15.74 12.37 21.43
CA THR A 275 -15.19 13.10 20.29
C THR A 275 -16.06 14.31 19.99
N ARG A 276 -15.48 15.38 19.44
CA ARG A 276 -16.18 16.60 19.04
C ARG A 276 -15.50 17.22 17.84
N LYS A 277 -16.28 17.67 16.84
CA LYS A 277 -15.73 18.50 15.76
C LYS A 277 -15.47 19.92 16.28
N GLN A 278 -14.29 20.44 16.03
CA GLN A 278 -13.94 21.83 16.22
C GLN A 278 -14.46 22.71 15.05
N LYS A 279 -14.39 24.03 15.18
CA LYS A 279 -14.83 24.96 14.11
C LYS A 279 -14.01 24.84 12.83
N ASP A 280 -12.76 24.42 12.94
CA ASP A 280 -11.83 24.19 11.84
C ASP A 280 -11.97 22.79 11.20
N GLY A 281 -12.95 21.99 11.62
CA GLY A 281 -13.23 20.65 11.11
C GLY A 281 -12.41 19.53 11.75
N ARG A 282 -11.42 19.84 12.59
CA ARG A 282 -10.64 18.81 13.31
C ARG A 282 -11.49 18.09 14.35
N THR A 283 -11.15 16.83 14.61
CA THR A 283 -11.79 16.05 15.66
C THR A 283 -10.97 16.13 16.94
N GLU A 284 -11.57 16.68 17.97
CA GLU A 284 -11.00 16.71 19.33
C GLU A 284 -11.46 15.49 20.12
N TRP A 285 -10.53 14.87 20.80
CA TRP A 285 -10.77 13.79 21.75
C TRP A 285 -10.76 14.32 23.16
N ILE A 286 -11.81 14.02 23.94
CA ILE A 286 -12.02 14.50 25.30
C ILE A 286 -12.00 13.30 26.24
N PRO A 287 -11.00 13.20 27.14
CA PRO A 287 -10.90 12.09 28.08
C PRO A 287 -12.04 12.11 29.13
N PRO A 288 -12.36 10.95 29.72
CA PRO A 288 -13.26 10.91 30.84
C PRO A 288 -12.67 11.65 32.05
N PRO A 289 -13.51 12.29 32.92
CA PRO A 289 -13.03 13.17 34.00
C PRO A 289 -12.11 12.52 35.03
N HIS A 290 -12.17 11.20 35.16
CA HIS A 290 -11.36 10.45 36.12
C HIS A 290 -9.94 10.14 35.62
N LEU A 291 -9.64 10.39 34.35
CA LEU A 291 -8.31 10.17 33.80
C LEU A 291 -7.52 11.49 33.78
N PRO A 292 -6.28 11.52 34.31
CA PRO A 292 -5.42 12.70 34.30
C PRO A 292 -4.76 12.90 32.92
N LEU A 293 -5.45 12.56 31.85
CA LEU A 293 -4.96 12.65 30.46
C LEU A 293 -5.45 13.94 29.83
N ARG A 294 -4.63 14.51 28.96
CA ARG A 294 -5.04 15.63 28.12
C ARG A 294 -5.67 15.07 26.84
N GLY A 295 -6.86 15.54 26.53
CA GLY A 295 -7.44 15.37 25.21
C GLY A 295 -6.73 16.24 24.17
N GLY A 296 -7.26 16.25 22.96
CA GLY A 296 -6.75 17.10 21.89
C GLY A 296 -7.07 16.56 20.51
N THR A 297 -6.41 17.12 19.52
CA THR A 297 -6.47 16.74 18.11
C THR A 297 -5.24 15.93 17.73
N ASN A 298 -5.31 15.21 16.61
CA ASN A 298 -4.18 14.47 16.06
C ASN A 298 -3.61 15.19 14.84
N ASP A 299 -2.41 15.73 14.96
CA ASP A 299 -1.71 16.37 13.84
C ASP A 299 -0.69 15.43 13.17
N PHE A 300 -0.59 14.17 13.61
CA PHE A 300 0.34 13.17 13.04
C PHE A 300 0.16 13.01 11.51
N HIS A 301 -1.09 12.98 11.05
CA HIS A 301 -1.41 12.83 9.63
C HIS A 301 -1.39 14.15 8.85
N HIS A 302 -1.14 15.28 9.53
CA HIS A 302 -1.14 16.64 8.99
C HIS A 302 0.10 17.43 9.47
N PRO A 303 1.31 16.97 9.14
CA PRO A 303 2.54 17.63 9.61
C PRO A 303 2.66 19.08 9.14
N GLU A 304 2.00 19.44 8.04
CA GLU A 304 1.94 20.81 7.53
C GLU A 304 1.31 21.81 8.52
N ARG A 305 0.41 21.35 9.38
CA ARG A 305 -0.25 22.21 10.40
C ARG A 305 0.68 22.62 11.56
N ILE A 306 1.82 21.94 11.70
CA ILE A 306 2.82 22.23 12.73
C ILE A 306 3.79 23.31 12.25
N LEU A 307 3.92 23.49 10.94
CA LEU A 307 4.80 24.47 10.33
C LEU A 307 4.08 25.84 10.28
N PRO A 308 4.73 26.96 10.67
CA PRO A 308 4.13 28.28 10.54
C PRO A 308 3.89 28.59 9.06
N ASP A 309 2.76 29.24 8.76
CA ASP A 309 2.49 29.80 7.43
C ASP A 309 3.58 30.79 7.08
N THR A 310 4.19 30.62 5.92
CA THR A 310 5.29 31.47 5.43
C THR A 310 4.84 32.92 5.14
N ASP A 311 3.54 33.16 5.09
CA ASP A 311 2.97 34.50 4.77
C ASP A 311 2.97 35.49 5.94
N ASP A 312 3.18 35.02 7.19
CA ASP A 312 3.20 35.92 8.36
C ASP A 312 4.55 36.64 8.58
N GLN A 313 5.57 36.38 7.77
CA GLN A 313 6.90 37.02 7.91
C GLN A 313 7.09 38.29 7.06
N GLU A 314 6.20 38.63 6.12
CA GLU A 314 6.34 39.84 5.29
C GLU A 314 5.56 41.07 5.79
N SER A 315 4.83 40.96 6.91
CA SER A 315 4.02 42.12 7.39
C SER A 315 4.65 42.92 8.55
N THR A 316 5.91 42.69 8.90
CA THR A 316 6.65 43.49 9.88
C THR A 316 7.98 43.94 9.33
N GLY A 317 7.92 44.79 8.30
CA GLY A 317 9.05 45.52 7.75
C GLY A 317 8.68 46.99 7.52
#